data_631928d519c62c2948b0d2dcd2a56a4e
#
_entry.id   631928d519c62c2948b0d2dcd2a56a4e
#
_cell.length_a   1.000
_cell.length_b   1.000
_cell.length_c   1.000
_cell.angle_alpha   90.00
_cell.angle_beta   90.00
_cell.angle_gamma   90.00
#
_symmetry.space_group_name_H-M   'P 1'
#
loop_
_entity.id
_entity.type
_entity.pdbx_description
1 polymer ?
#
loop_
_entity_poly.entity_id
_entity_poly.type
_entity_poly.pdbx_seq_one_letter_code
_entity_poly.pdbx_strand_id
1 'polypeptide(L)'
;MTTDVAVVETVDVSKSFGRVVALDGLSMMLHTGVTGLLGPNGAGKTTLMRCIATVLSPDHGSIHLFGIDTAERAHRLSLRRRIGFMPQEFGFYERFSVEAFLDYAGVMKQIDDGAHRRSETDRVLEVTSLGEYRRRRIRHLSGGMRRRLGLAVALLGDPQLLILDEPTVGLDPEQRYLFRELISKLGSGKAVLLSTHLSEDVAALASRTVVLDHGRVRYDGPTDGLAEIATGRVWITAEEPDGAIISWRQPNGEYRALGPRTGLREEPPTVEDGYLLLVGGAGKTG
;
A
#
# COMPACT_ATOMS: atom_id res chain seq x y z
N MET A 1 4.09 18.35 -22.72
CA MET A 1 4.33 16.97 -22.24
C MET A 1 5.26 17.08 -21.05
N THR A 2 4.74 17.15 -19.85
CA THR A 2 5.52 17.04 -18.62
C THR A 2 6.02 15.60 -18.57
N THR A 3 7.33 15.40 -18.72
CA THR A 3 7.97 14.11 -18.41
C THR A 3 7.62 13.77 -16.96
N ASP A 4 6.76 12.79 -16.79
CA ASP A 4 6.33 12.30 -15.49
C ASP A 4 7.54 11.56 -14.87
N VAL A 5 8.32 12.29 -14.07
CA VAL A 5 9.56 11.76 -13.46
C VAL A 5 9.18 10.75 -12.40
N ALA A 6 9.71 9.55 -12.49
CA ALA A 6 9.50 8.52 -11.49
C ALA A 6 9.98 9.00 -10.11
N VAL A 7 9.09 8.87 -9.12
CA VAL A 7 9.40 9.17 -7.70
C VAL A 7 10.18 8.02 -7.07
N VAL A 8 9.85 6.79 -7.46
CA VAL A 8 10.57 5.55 -7.08
C VAL A 8 10.85 4.76 -8.35
N GLU A 9 12.07 4.27 -8.48
CA GLU A 9 12.47 3.30 -9.48
C GLU A 9 13.23 2.17 -8.78
N THR A 10 12.81 0.94 -9.02
CA THR A 10 13.52 -0.26 -8.57
C THR A 10 13.97 -1.05 -9.78
N VAL A 11 15.23 -1.52 -9.76
CA VAL A 11 15.83 -2.27 -10.87
C VAL A 11 16.42 -3.56 -10.31
N ASP A 12 15.87 -4.70 -10.71
CA ASP A 12 16.31 -6.07 -10.35
C ASP A 12 16.52 -6.27 -8.85
N VAL A 13 15.64 -5.68 -8.03
CA VAL A 13 15.77 -5.71 -6.58
C VAL A 13 15.51 -7.10 -6.04
N SER A 14 16.49 -7.65 -5.31
CA SER A 14 16.40 -8.94 -4.63
C SER A 14 16.71 -8.79 -3.15
N LYS A 15 15.99 -9.56 -2.30
CA LYS A 15 16.18 -9.58 -0.84
C LYS A 15 15.86 -10.96 -0.28
N SER A 16 16.80 -11.50 0.50
CA SER A 16 16.63 -12.79 1.17
C SER A 16 16.81 -12.68 2.68
N PHE A 17 16.15 -13.53 3.43
CA PHE A 17 16.30 -13.72 4.87
C PHE A 17 16.63 -15.20 5.12
N GLY A 18 17.91 -15.50 5.28
CA GLY A 18 18.40 -16.86 5.34
C GLY A 18 18.09 -17.61 4.03
N ARG A 19 17.23 -18.64 4.11
CA ARG A 19 16.83 -19.43 2.93
C ARG A 19 15.57 -18.90 2.23
N VAL A 20 14.91 -17.90 2.80
CA VAL A 20 13.65 -17.36 2.25
C VAL A 20 13.97 -16.18 1.34
N VAL A 21 13.67 -16.32 0.05
CA VAL A 21 13.73 -15.21 -0.92
C VAL A 21 12.45 -14.42 -0.82
N ALA A 22 12.56 -13.18 -0.28
CA ALA A 22 11.41 -12.28 -0.10
C ALA A 22 11.15 -11.39 -1.30
N LEU A 23 12.21 -10.99 -2.04
CA LEU A 23 12.14 -10.27 -3.32
C LEU A 23 13.10 -10.95 -4.29
N ASP A 24 12.68 -11.12 -5.54
CA ASP A 24 13.40 -11.89 -6.56
C ASP A 24 13.38 -11.13 -7.90
N GLY A 25 14.41 -10.30 -8.13
CA GLY A 25 14.59 -9.55 -9.37
C GLY A 25 13.48 -8.55 -9.67
N LEU A 26 12.98 -7.84 -8.64
CA LEU A 26 11.81 -6.96 -8.75
C LEU A 26 12.19 -5.62 -9.39
N SER A 27 11.49 -5.26 -10.47
CA SER A 27 11.58 -3.95 -11.11
C SER A 27 10.21 -3.31 -11.21
N MET A 28 10.08 -2.05 -10.79
CA MET A 28 8.86 -1.25 -10.90
C MET A 28 9.17 0.24 -10.86
N MET A 29 8.22 1.04 -11.34
CA MET A 29 8.26 2.51 -11.24
C MET A 29 7.01 3.04 -10.53
N LEU A 30 7.20 4.09 -9.73
CA LEU A 30 6.13 4.77 -9.01
C LEU A 30 6.16 6.26 -9.35
N HIS A 31 5.01 6.79 -9.70
CA HIS A 31 4.80 8.20 -10.04
C HIS A 31 3.90 8.88 -9.00
N THR A 32 3.64 10.17 -9.18
CA THR A 32 2.63 10.88 -8.39
C THR A 32 1.26 10.22 -8.57
N GLY A 33 0.47 10.18 -7.50
CA GLY A 33 -0.79 9.47 -7.45
C GLY A 33 -0.76 8.29 -6.48
N VAL A 34 -1.86 7.54 -6.40
CA VAL A 34 -1.95 6.34 -5.56
C VAL A 34 -1.65 5.10 -6.38
N THR A 35 -0.64 4.35 -5.97
CA THR A 35 -0.33 3.01 -6.50
C THR A 35 -0.65 1.95 -5.45
N GLY A 36 -1.49 1.00 -5.81
CA GLY A 36 -1.81 -0.16 -4.98
C GLY A 36 -0.78 -1.28 -5.16
N LEU A 37 -0.21 -1.76 -4.06
CA LEU A 37 0.63 -2.95 -4.02
C LEU A 37 -0.20 -4.11 -3.49
N LEU A 38 -0.76 -4.91 -4.39
CA LEU A 38 -1.64 -6.03 -4.09
C LEU A 38 -0.86 -7.34 -4.09
N GLY A 39 -1.25 -8.27 -3.22
CA GLY A 39 -0.64 -9.60 -3.18
C GLY A 39 -0.98 -10.35 -1.90
N PRO A 40 -0.81 -11.68 -1.87
CA PRO A 40 -1.08 -12.50 -0.69
C PRO A 40 -0.10 -12.19 0.45
N ASN A 41 -0.41 -12.72 1.64
CA ASN A 41 0.53 -12.67 2.77
C ASN A 41 1.80 -13.44 2.39
N GLY A 42 2.97 -12.86 2.72
CA GLY A 42 4.25 -13.45 2.35
C GLY A 42 4.73 -13.13 0.92
N ALA A 43 3.96 -12.41 0.10
CA ALA A 43 4.36 -12.05 -1.26
C ALA A 43 5.60 -11.13 -1.36
N GLY A 44 6.04 -10.52 -0.24
CA GLY A 44 7.18 -9.62 -0.20
C GLY A 44 6.81 -8.13 -0.08
N LYS A 45 5.52 -7.77 0.00
CA LYS A 45 5.04 -6.37 0.04
C LYS A 45 5.74 -5.53 1.12
N THR A 46 5.67 -5.95 2.38
CA THR A 46 6.32 -5.24 3.51
C THR A 46 7.84 -5.14 3.33
N THR A 47 8.48 -6.18 2.77
CA THR A 47 9.92 -6.16 2.49
C THR A 47 10.27 -5.11 1.45
N LEU A 48 9.54 -5.06 0.33
CA LEU A 48 9.71 -4.04 -0.71
C LEU A 48 9.52 -2.64 -0.13
N MET A 49 8.44 -2.41 0.61
CA MET A 49 8.16 -1.12 1.23
C MET A 49 9.25 -0.68 2.21
N ARG A 50 9.80 -1.60 3.00
CA ARG A 50 10.93 -1.31 3.91
C ARG A 50 12.22 -1.00 3.14
N CYS A 51 12.44 -1.63 1.98
CA CYS A 51 13.57 -1.29 1.11
C CYS A 51 13.41 0.11 0.52
N ILE A 52 12.22 0.45 -0.02
CA ILE A 52 11.92 1.78 -0.55
C ILE A 52 12.00 2.84 0.57
N ALA A 53 11.50 2.54 1.78
CA ALA A 53 11.59 3.42 2.95
C ALA A 53 13.04 3.55 3.51
N THR A 54 14.03 2.93 2.89
CA THR A 54 15.45 2.89 3.33
C THR A 54 15.66 2.30 4.72
N VAL A 55 14.69 1.50 5.22
CA VAL A 55 14.80 0.74 6.48
C VAL A 55 15.62 -0.53 6.28
N LEU A 56 15.48 -1.17 5.11
CA LEU A 56 16.27 -2.32 4.68
C LEU A 56 17.08 -1.94 3.43
N SER A 57 18.23 -2.58 3.26
CA SER A 57 18.97 -2.52 1.98
C SER A 57 18.67 -3.79 1.18
N PRO A 58 18.50 -3.70 -0.13
CA PRO A 58 18.43 -4.88 -0.99
C PRO A 58 19.77 -5.62 -0.97
N ASP A 59 19.75 -6.90 -1.30
CA ASP A 59 20.97 -7.71 -1.45
C ASP A 59 21.55 -7.56 -2.86
N HIS A 60 20.67 -7.38 -3.87
CA HIS A 60 21.04 -7.13 -5.27
C HIS A 60 20.08 -6.10 -5.88
N GLY A 61 20.50 -5.50 -7.00
CA GLY A 61 19.75 -4.47 -7.70
C GLY A 61 19.90 -3.08 -7.07
N SER A 62 19.13 -2.12 -7.56
CA SER A 62 19.18 -0.73 -7.09
C SER A 62 17.79 -0.15 -6.88
N ILE A 63 17.70 0.83 -5.96
CA ILE A 63 16.50 1.61 -5.69
C ILE A 63 16.86 3.08 -5.78
N HIS A 64 16.20 3.79 -6.69
CA HIS A 64 16.35 5.23 -6.82
C HIS A 64 15.09 5.91 -6.30
N LEU A 65 15.28 6.91 -5.47
CA LEU A 65 14.21 7.77 -4.95
C LEU A 65 14.47 9.19 -5.44
N PHE A 66 13.51 9.75 -6.17
CA PHE A 66 13.66 11.09 -6.74
C PHE A 66 14.94 11.23 -7.59
N GLY A 67 15.33 10.16 -8.30
CA GLY A 67 16.55 10.08 -9.11
C GLY A 67 17.86 9.84 -8.34
N ILE A 68 17.81 9.66 -7.01
CA ILE A 68 18.98 9.44 -6.14
C ILE A 68 19.05 7.98 -5.70
N ASP A 69 20.20 7.32 -5.88
CA ASP A 69 20.41 5.94 -5.40
C ASP A 69 20.40 5.88 -3.86
N THR A 70 19.57 5.00 -3.32
CA THR A 70 19.45 4.79 -1.87
C THR A 70 20.70 4.14 -1.24
N ALA A 71 21.58 3.54 -2.02
CA ALA A 71 22.86 3.01 -1.57
C ALA A 71 23.82 4.12 -1.15
N GLU A 72 23.67 5.33 -1.69
CA GLU A 72 24.48 6.49 -1.36
C GLU A 72 24.20 7.00 0.07
N ARG A 73 25.09 6.66 1.01
CA ARG A 73 24.90 6.99 2.43
C ARG A 73 24.78 8.49 2.69
N ALA A 74 25.48 9.31 1.91
CA ALA A 74 25.46 10.78 2.04
C ALA A 74 24.04 11.37 1.84
N HIS A 75 23.22 10.76 1.02
CA HIS A 75 21.86 11.25 0.69
C HIS A 75 20.76 10.62 1.55
N ARG A 76 21.08 9.62 2.38
CA ARG A 76 20.08 8.84 3.12
C ARG A 76 19.20 9.69 4.05
N LEU A 77 19.76 10.70 4.71
CA LEU A 77 19.00 11.59 5.59
C LEU A 77 18.06 12.50 4.79
N SER A 78 18.55 13.09 3.69
CA SER A 78 17.74 13.95 2.83
C SER A 78 16.58 13.18 2.19
N LEU A 79 16.82 11.93 1.77
CA LEU A 79 15.78 11.05 1.25
C LEU A 79 14.72 10.73 2.31
N ARG A 80 15.13 10.37 3.55
CA ARG A 80 14.20 10.05 4.64
C ARG A 80 13.30 11.22 5.05
N ARG A 81 13.76 12.46 4.92
CA ARG A 81 12.91 13.65 5.15
C ARG A 81 11.77 13.76 4.14
N ARG A 82 11.99 13.27 2.91
CA ARG A 82 10.99 13.29 1.81
C ARG A 82 10.07 12.09 1.81
N ILE A 83 10.26 11.12 2.73
CA ILE A 83 9.48 9.89 2.84
C ILE A 83 8.65 9.93 4.12
N GLY A 84 7.37 9.58 4.01
CA GLY A 84 6.51 9.20 5.12
C GLY A 84 6.27 7.71 5.09
N PHE A 85 6.59 7.00 6.17
CA PHE A 85 6.36 5.57 6.28
C PHE A 85 5.41 5.26 7.43
N MET A 86 4.31 4.60 7.10
CA MET A 86 3.33 4.06 8.03
C MET A 86 3.43 2.54 8.02
N PRO A 87 4.07 1.90 9.01
CA PRO A 87 4.16 0.45 9.09
C PRO A 87 2.82 -0.16 9.50
N GLN A 88 2.66 -1.46 9.25
CA GLN A 88 1.48 -2.22 9.64
C GLN A 88 1.24 -2.19 11.15
N GLU A 89 2.32 -2.31 11.95
CA GLU A 89 2.30 -2.22 13.41
C GLU A 89 3.06 -0.99 13.88
N PHE A 90 2.49 -0.31 14.87
CA PHE A 90 3.06 0.91 15.45
C PHE A 90 3.69 0.64 16.81
N GLY A 91 4.95 1.02 16.97
CA GLY A 91 5.63 1.08 18.27
C GLY A 91 5.32 2.37 19.02
N PHE A 92 4.07 2.63 19.36
CA PHE A 92 3.70 3.84 20.09
C PHE A 92 4.14 3.80 21.55
N TYR A 93 4.62 4.95 22.06
CA TYR A 93 4.80 5.14 23.49
C TYR A 93 3.44 5.43 24.16
N GLU A 94 2.81 4.39 24.67
CA GLU A 94 1.43 4.36 25.18
C GLU A 94 1.10 5.44 26.23
N ARG A 95 2.11 5.92 26.97
CA ARG A 95 1.97 6.96 28.01
C ARG A 95 2.03 8.38 27.48
N PHE A 96 2.51 8.58 26.26
CA PHE A 96 2.56 9.92 25.65
C PHE A 96 1.15 10.38 25.30
N SER A 97 0.93 11.70 25.30
CA SER A 97 -0.21 12.29 24.60
C SER A 97 0.05 12.24 23.09
N VAL A 98 -1.01 12.38 22.29
CA VAL A 98 -0.93 12.44 20.82
C VAL A 98 0.05 13.55 20.41
N GLU A 99 -0.10 14.77 20.97
CA GLU A 99 0.78 15.91 20.68
C GLU A 99 2.24 15.66 21.07
N ALA A 100 2.47 15.12 22.26
CA ALA A 100 3.84 14.84 22.72
C ALA A 100 4.53 13.78 21.84
N PHE A 101 3.78 12.81 21.34
CA PHE A 101 4.31 11.81 20.43
C PHE A 101 4.61 12.39 19.04
N LEU A 102 3.75 13.26 18.53
CA LEU A 102 3.99 13.95 17.25
C LEU A 102 5.20 14.90 17.34
N ASP A 103 5.34 15.63 18.44
CA ASP A 103 6.53 16.47 18.68
C ASP A 103 7.81 15.63 18.72
N TYR A 104 7.79 14.52 19.47
CA TYR A 104 8.91 13.54 19.49
C TYR A 104 9.23 13.00 18.10
N ALA A 105 8.22 12.59 17.34
CA ALA A 105 8.40 12.10 15.97
C ALA A 105 8.95 13.19 15.03
N GLY A 106 8.54 14.44 15.23
CA GLY A 106 9.07 15.60 14.51
C GLY A 106 10.56 15.82 14.77
N VAL A 107 11.01 15.71 16.04
CA VAL A 107 12.43 15.74 16.38
C VAL A 107 13.20 14.61 15.69
N MET A 108 12.68 13.38 15.70
CA MET A 108 13.30 12.24 15.02
C MET A 108 13.35 12.41 13.48
N LYS A 109 12.44 13.18 12.90
CA LYS A 109 12.46 13.61 11.49
C LYS A 109 13.36 14.83 11.25
N GLN A 110 14.07 15.31 12.26
CA GLN A 110 14.96 16.47 12.19
C GLN A 110 14.22 17.77 11.79
N ILE A 111 13.01 17.96 12.29
CA ILE A 111 12.32 19.26 12.29
C ILE A 111 12.85 20.01 13.53
N ASP A 112 14.01 20.67 13.38
CA ASP A 112 14.77 21.19 14.53
C ASP A 112 14.11 22.45 15.12
N ASP A 113 13.51 23.32 14.29
CA ASP A 113 12.79 24.50 14.77
C ASP A 113 11.50 24.11 15.51
N GLY A 114 11.43 24.48 16.78
CA GLY A 114 10.28 24.17 17.65
C GLY A 114 8.98 24.88 17.24
N ALA A 115 9.04 26.05 16.58
CA ALA A 115 7.85 26.74 16.08
C ALA A 115 7.32 26.02 14.83
N HIS A 116 8.22 25.67 13.91
CA HIS A 116 7.88 24.89 12.72
C HIS A 116 7.34 23.50 13.11
N ARG A 117 7.93 22.84 14.09
CA ARG A 117 7.48 21.52 14.56
C ARG A 117 6.07 21.60 15.18
N ARG A 118 5.73 22.66 15.92
CA ARG A 118 4.37 22.89 16.41
C ARG A 118 3.38 23.12 15.26
N SER A 119 3.73 23.93 14.27
CA SER A 119 2.91 24.17 13.09
C SER A 119 2.64 22.89 12.31
N GLU A 120 3.67 22.05 12.12
CA GLU A 120 3.53 20.73 11.50
C GLU A 120 2.62 19.79 12.32
N THR A 121 2.77 19.80 13.66
CA THR A 121 1.89 19.04 14.54
C THR A 121 0.43 19.48 14.38
N ASP A 122 0.17 20.80 14.35
CA ASP A 122 -1.19 21.33 14.16
C ASP A 122 -1.74 20.90 12.78
N ARG A 123 -0.96 21.04 11.72
CA ARG A 123 -1.33 20.63 10.36
C ARG A 123 -1.69 19.15 10.28
N VAL A 124 -0.86 18.24 10.80
CA VAL A 124 -1.15 16.81 10.71
C VAL A 124 -2.31 16.39 11.60
N LEU A 125 -2.53 17.05 12.75
CA LEU A 125 -3.70 16.83 13.60
C LEU A 125 -5.00 17.22 12.89
N GLU A 126 -5.00 18.33 12.17
CA GLU A 126 -6.14 18.78 11.36
C GLU A 126 -6.42 17.80 10.23
N VAL A 127 -5.41 17.47 9.40
CA VAL A 127 -5.52 16.57 8.26
C VAL A 127 -6.05 15.19 8.68
N THR A 128 -5.64 14.68 9.85
CA THR A 128 -6.05 13.35 10.34
C THR A 128 -7.25 13.37 11.27
N SER A 129 -7.88 14.56 11.48
CA SER A 129 -9.02 14.75 12.39
C SER A 129 -8.73 14.26 13.81
N LEU A 130 -7.52 14.53 14.32
CA LEU A 130 -7.09 14.20 15.69
C LEU A 130 -6.98 15.43 16.61
N GLY A 131 -7.39 16.63 16.18
CA GLY A 131 -7.24 17.87 16.91
C GLY A 131 -7.85 17.84 18.32
N GLU A 132 -9.07 17.31 18.47
CA GLU A 132 -9.76 17.16 19.77
C GLU A 132 -9.06 16.19 20.72
N TYR A 133 -8.28 15.25 20.16
CA TYR A 133 -7.58 14.19 20.92
C TYR A 133 -6.12 14.54 21.22
N ARG A 134 -5.63 15.76 20.88
CA ARG A 134 -4.22 16.13 20.98
C ARG A 134 -3.61 15.88 22.36
N ARG A 135 -4.38 16.11 23.48
CA ARG A 135 -3.93 15.89 24.85
C ARG A 135 -4.25 14.49 25.39
N ARG A 136 -4.97 13.67 24.60
CA ARG A 136 -5.35 12.30 25.02
C ARG A 136 -4.13 11.38 24.96
N ARG A 137 -3.98 10.51 25.97
CA ARG A 137 -2.92 9.50 25.97
C ARG A 137 -3.18 8.43 24.93
N ILE A 138 -2.13 7.98 24.23
CA ILE A 138 -2.20 7.01 23.12
C ILE A 138 -2.88 5.71 23.53
N ARG A 139 -2.64 5.22 24.77
CA ARG A 139 -3.30 4.03 25.29
C ARG A 139 -4.83 4.09 25.32
N HIS A 140 -5.41 5.29 25.30
CA HIS A 140 -6.85 5.50 25.33
C HIS A 140 -7.45 5.79 23.94
N LEU A 141 -6.67 5.69 22.88
CA LEU A 141 -7.14 5.81 21.50
C LEU A 141 -7.78 4.50 21.03
N SER A 142 -8.84 4.62 20.23
CA SER A 142 -9.39 3.47 19.49
C SER A 142 -8.42 2.98 18.42
N GLY A 143 -8.64 1.81 17.85
CA GLY A 143 -7.83 1.27 16.75
C GLY A 143 -7.76 2.22 15.55
N GLY A 144 -8.90 2.80 15.14
CA GLY A 144 -8.96 3.77 14.05
C GLY A 144 -8.21 5.07 14.38
N MET A 145 -8.31 5.58 15.61
CA MET A 145 -7.53 6.73 16.04
C MET A 145 -6.02 6.45 16.05
N ARG A 146 -5.60 5.25 16.42
CA ARG A 146 -4.19 4.83 16.34
C ARG A 146 -3.71 4.79 14.89
N ARG A 147 -4.54 4.29 13.96
CA ARG A 147 -4.24 4.33 12.51
C ARG A 147 -4.08 5.77 12.01
N ARG A 148 -4.99 6.67 12.38
CA ARG A 148 -4.89 8.09 12.05
C ARG A 148 -3.64 8.74 12.65
N LEU A 149 -3.25 8.38 13.88
CA LEU A 149 -1.99 8.84 14.48
C LEU A 149 -0.77 8.32 13.70
N GLY A 150 -0.77 7.06 13.27
CA GLY A 150 0.28 6.51 12.41
C GLY A 150 0.43 7.27 11.10
N LEU A 151 -0.70 7.63 10.47
CA LEU A 151 -0.69 8.47 9.28
C LEU A 151 -0.22 9.89 9.59
N ALA A 152 -0.63 10.48 10.72
CA ALA A 152 -0.14 11.81 11.15
C ALA A 152 1.39 11.82 11.29
N VAL A 153 1.98 10.79 11.90
CA VAL A 153 3.44 10.62 11.99
C VAL A 153 4.08 10.51 10.61
N ALA A 154 3.49 9.73 9.70
CA ALA A 154 3.99 9.59 8.33
C ALA A 154 3.95 10.94 7.58
N LEU A 155 2.95 11.78 7.83
CA LEU A 155 2.75 13.09 7.17
C LEU A 155 3.64 14.22 7.71
N LEU A 156 4.29 14.07 8.87
CA LEU A 156 5.18 15.10 9.41
C LEU A 156 6.28 15.47 8.42
N GLY A 157 6.56 16.78 8.31
CA GLY A 157 7.57 17.32 7.40
C GLY A 157 7.16 17.29 5.91
N ASP A 158 5.88 17.17 5.64
CA ASP A 158 5.26 17.22 4.30
C ASP A 158 5.96 16.35 3.25
N PRO A 159 6.04 15.02 3.44
CA PRO A 159 6.77 14.11 2.56
C PRO A 159 6.20 14.10 1.14
N GLN A 160 7.04 13.86 0.15
CA GLN A 160 6.67 13.72 -1.26
C GLN A 160 6.26 12.27 -1.62
N LEU A 161 6.77 11.30 -0.86
CA LEU A 161 6.44 9.88 -0.97
C LEU A 161 5.83 9.39 0.34
N LEU A 162 4.62 8.83 0.26
CA LEU A 162 3.96 8.13 1.36
C LEU A 162 3.96 6.63 1.10
N ILE A 163 4.42 5.85 2.07
CA ILE A 163 4.43 4.40 2.04
C ILE A 163 3.53 3.93 3.19
N LEU A 164 2.40 3.28 2.84
CA LEU A 164 1.35 2.91 3.78
C LEU A 164 1.17 1.38 3.76
N ASP A 165 1.65 0.70 4.80
CA ASP A 165 1.60 -0.76 4.89
C ASP A 165 0.32 -1.20 5.60
N GLU A 166 -0.63 -1.82 4.84
CA GLU A 166 -1.94 -2.32 5.31
C GLU A 166 -2.73 -1.28 6.16
N PRO A 167 -2.92 -0.03 5.66
CA PRO A 167 -3.41 1.06 6.51
C PRO A 167 -4.88 0.93 6.91
N THR A 168 -5.69 0.16 6.18
CA THR A 168 -7.14 0.00 6.38
C THR A 168 -7.51 -1.27 7.14
N VAL A 169 -6.55 -2.15 7.39
CA VAL A 169 -6.80 -3.42 8.11
C VAL A 169 -7.24 -3.17 9.54
N GLY A 170 -8.33 -3.84 9.94
CA GLY A 170 -8.89 -3.74 11.29
C GLY A 170 -9.74 -2.49 11.53
N LEU A 171 -10.02 -1.70 10.49
CA LEU A 171 -10.98 -0.61 10.55
C LEU A 171 -12.39 -1.14 10.24
N ASP A 172 -13.39 -0.58 10.94
CA ASP A 172 -14.78 -0.77 10.57
C ASP A 172 -15.11 -0.08 9.23
N PRO A 173 -16.25 -0.36 8.58
CA PRO A 173 -16.57 0.18 7.27
C PRO A 173 -16.58 1.72 7.19
N GLU A 174 -17.08 2.40 8.23
CA GLU A 174 -17.13 3.87 8.27
C GLU A 174 -15.71 4.46 8.37
N GLN A 175 -14.90 3.92 9.28
CA GLN A 175 -13.52 4.36 9.45
C GLN A 175 -12.69 4.08 8.19
N ARG A 176 -12.92 2.94 7.51
CA ARG A 176 -12.26 2.60 6.25
C ARG A 176 -12.62 3.61 5.16
N TYR A 177 -13.90 3.99 5.03
CA TYR A 177 -14.34 5.00 4.08
C TYR A 177 -13.62 6.34 4.31
N LEU A 178 -13.63 6.85 5.55
CA LEU A 178 -12.97 8.10 5.92
C LEU A 178 -11.45 8.05 5.68
N PHE A 179 -10.84 6.90 5.91
CA PHE A 179 -9.40 6.71 5.67
C PHE A 179 -9.09 6.68 4.17
N ARG A 180 -9.94 6.03 3.35
CA ARG A 180 -9.84 6.05 1.87
C ARG A 180 -9.95 7.47 1.33
N GLU A 181 -10.93 8.25 1.80
CA GLU A 181 -11.09 9.66 1.39
C GLU A 181 -9.83 10.47 1.68
N LEU A 182 -9.23 10.28 2.84
CA LEU A 182 -8.00 10.95 3.23
C LEU A 182 -6.81 10.56 2.32
N ILE A 183 -6.62 9.28 2.06
CA ILE A 183 -5.56 8.80 1.14
C ILE A 183 -5.76 9.36 -0.28
N SER A 184 -6.98 9.38 -0.78
CA SER A 184 -7.31 9.92 -2.10
C SER A 184 -6.91 11.40 -2.22
N LYS A 185 -7.24 12.22 -1.20
CA LYS A 185 -6.84 13.63 -1.14
C LYS A 185 -5.31 13.79 -1.14
N LEU A 186 -4.60 12.95 -0.39
CA LEU A 186 -3.14 12.98 -0.34
C LEU A 186 -2.49 12.59 -1.68
N GLY A 187 -3.07 11.64 -2.39
CA GLY A 187 -2.59 11.18 -3.69
C GLY A 187 -2.67 12.23 -4.80
N SER A 188 -3.51 13.26 -4.66
CA SER A 188 -3.61 14.33 -5.67
C SER A 188 -2.34 15.17 -5.83
N GLY A 189 -1.41 15.15 -4.86
CA GLY A 189 -0.17 15.95 -4.90
C GLY A 189 1.08 15.18 -4.48
N LYS A 190 0.95 13.90 -4.09
CA LYS A 190 2.04 13.06 -3.58
C LYS A 190 2.06 11.72 -4.28
N ALA A 191 3.23 11.07 -4.28
CA ALA A 191 3.30 9.66 -4.59
C ALA A 191 2.88 8.86 -3.34
N VAL A 192 1.92 7.96 -3.48
CA VAL A 192 1.44 7.10 -2.40
C VAL A 192 1.56 5.64 -2.82
N LEU A 193 2.36 4.86 -2.11
CA LEU A 193 2.42 3.41 -2.23
C LEU A 193 1.61 2.79 -1.10
N LEU A 194 0.51 2.16 -1.45
CA LEU A 194 -0.43 1.54 -0.53
C LEU A 194 -0.36 0.02 -0.65
N SER A 195 0.10 -0.71 0.38
CA SER A 195 -0.05 -2.16 0.39
C SER A 195 -1.41 -2.58 0.93
N THR A 196 -1.97 -3.59 0.32
CA THR A 196 -3.18 -4.24 0.83
C THR A 196 -3.32 -5.65 0.23
N HIS A 197 -4.07 -6.50 0.89
CA HIS A 197 -4.57 -7.76 0.35
C HIS A 197 -6.04 -7.65 -0.08
N LEU A 198 -6.65 -6.46 0.05
CA LEU A 198 -8.05 -6.18 -0.31
C LEU A 198 -8.11 -5.50 -1.68
N SER A 199 -8.57 -6.22 -2.68
CA SER A 199 -8.79 -5.71 -4.04
C SER A 199 -9.73 -4.50 -4.09
N GLU A 200 -10.71 -4.43 -3.18
CA GLU A 200 -11.63 -3.30 -3.05
C GLU A 200 -10.93 -1.98 -2.70
N ASP A 201 -9.89 -2.00 -1.84
CA ASP A 201 -9.15 -0.79 -1.49
C ASP A 201 -8.36 -0.28 -2.69
N VAL A 202 -7.77 -1.21 -3.46
CA VAL A 202 -7.06 -0.88 -4.70
C VAL A 202 -8.00 -0.31 -5.74
N ALA A 203 -9.14 -0.96 -5.99
CA ALA A 203 -10.15 -0.49 -6.95
C ALA A 203 -10.70 0.89 -6.60
N ALA A 204 -10.82 1.22 -5.30
CA ALA A 204 -11.38 2.48 -4.84
C ALA A 204 -10.36 3.65 -4.85
N LEU A 205 -9.06 3.38 -4.73
CA LEU A 205 -8.04 4.40 -4.44
C LEU A 205 -6.97 4.52 -5.50
N ALA A 206 -6.56 3.40 -6.10
CA ALA A 206 -5.35 3.35 -6.89
C ALA A 206 -5.66 3.55 -8.39
N SER A 207 -4.96 4.46 -9.02
CA SER A 207 -4.96 4.59 -10.49
C SER A 207 -4.06 3.55 -11.17
N ARG A 208 -3.04 3.08 -10.44
CA ARG A 208 -2.07 2.06 -10.87
C ARG A 208 -2.00 0.95 -9.82
N THR A 209 -1.83 -0.28 -10.27
CA THR A 209 -1.70 -1.46 -9.42
C THR A 209 -0.46 -2.25 -9.79
N VAL A 210 0.29 -2.65 -8.77
CA VAL A 210 1.35 -3.64 -8.86
C VAL A 210 0.89 -4.88 -8.12
N VAL A 211 0.81 -6.03 -8.80
CA VAL A 211 0.52 -7.32 -8.17
C VAL A 211 1.84 -8.04 -7.89
N LEU A 212 2.07 -8.33 -6.61
CA LEU A 212 3.24 -9.04 -6.14
C LEU A 212 2.86 -10.46 -5.71
N ASP A 213 3.63 -11.44 -6.19
CA ASP A 213 3.47 -12.83 -5.80
C ASP A 213 4.84 -13.53 -5.74
N HIS A 214 5.15 -14.19 -4.61
CA HIS A 214 6.42 -14.87 -4.37
C HIS A 214 7.66 -14.00 -4.67
N GLY A 215 7.64 -12.73 -4.27
CA GLY A 215 8.73 -11.77 -4.46
C GLY A 215 8.87 -11.22 -5.88
N ARG A 216 8.00 -11.59 -6.81
CA ARG A 216 8.02 -11.17 -8.21
C ARG A 216 6.81 -10.33 -8.59
N VAL A 217 6.99 -9.38 -9.50
CA VAL A 217 5.88 -8.63 -10.10
C VAL A 217 5.16 -9.52 -11.10
N ARG A 218 3.84 -9.68 -10.93
CA ARG A 218 2.94 -10.40 -11.85
C ARG A 218 2.17 -9.44 -12.75
N TYR A 219 1.94 -8.24 -12.28
CA TYR A 219 1.28 -7.17 -13.02
C TYR A 219 1.81 -5.82 -12.54
N ASP A 220 2.00 -4.91 -13.46
CA ASP A 220 2.32 -3.51 -13.18
C ASP A 220 1.67 -2.63 -14.26
N GLY A 221 0.56 -1.97 -13.92
CA GLY A 221 -0.22 -1.22 -14.90
C GLY A 221 -1.39 -0.46 -14.29
N PRO A 222 -2.26 0.15 -15.14
CA PRO A 222 -3.49 0.80 -14.70
C PRO A 222 -4.37 -0.17 -13.91
N THR A 223 -5.08 0.31 -12.89
CA THR A 223 -5.95 -0.55 -12.06
C THR A 223 -7.07 -1.19 -12.88
N ASP A 224 -7.65 -0.45 -13.83
CA ASP A 224 -8.67 -0.98 -14.72
C ASP A 224 -8.13 -2.09 -15.64
N GLY A 225 -6.86 -1.98 -16.09
CA GLY A 225 -6.20 -3.01 -16.87
C GLY A 225 -6.03 -4.33 -16.10
N LEU A 226 -5.98 -4.30 -14.77
CA LEU A 226 -5.99 -5.53 -13.97
C LEU A 226 -7.35 -6.26 -14.08
N ALA A 227 -8.49 -5.54 -14.09
CA ALA A 227 -9.80 -6.12 -14.32
C ALA A 227 -9.92 -6.68 -15.75
N GLU A 228 -9.37 -5.99 -16.74
CA GLU A 228 -9.40 -6.40 -18.15
C GLU A 228 -8.76 -7.78 -18.41
N ILE A 229 -7.82 -8.23 -17.55
CA ILE A 229 -7.23 -9.60 -17.62
C ILE A 229 -8.30 -10.68 -17.53
N ALA A 230 -9.41 -10.40 -16.83
CA ALA A 230 -10.52 -11.33 -16.65
C ALA A 230 -11.64 -11.17 -17.70
N THR A 231 -11.48 -10.29 -18.69
CA THR A 231 -12.49 -10.11 -19.77
C THR A 231 -12.71 -11.41 -20.52
N GLY A 232 -13.98 -11.79 -20.71
CA GLY A 232 -14.37 -13.04 -21.35
C GLY A 232 -14.08 -14.31 -20.53
N ARG A 233 -13.72 -14.13 -19.23
CA ARG A 233 -13.34 -15.23 -18.33
C ARG A 233 -14.13 -15.26 -17.04
N VAL A 234 -15.16 -14.42 -16.91
CA VAL A 234 -16.05 -14.33 -15.73
C VAL A 234 -17.44 -14.83 -16.13
N TRP A 235 -17.90 -15.89 -15.49
CA TRP A 235 -19.13 -16.58 -15.86
C TRP A 235 -20.05 -16.79 -14.65
N ILE A 236 -21.35 -16.75 -14.89
CA ILE A 236 -22.38 -17.16 -13.94
C ILE A 236 -23.01 -18.47 -14.41
N THR A 237 -23.14 -19.42 -13.51
CA THR A 237 -23.77 -20.73 -13.76
C THR A 237 -24.64 -21.14 -12.58
N ALA A 238 -25.73 -21.88 -12.86
CA ALA A 238 -26.61 -22.40 -11.81
C ALA A 238 -26.02 -23.59 -11.05
N GLU A 239 -25.11 -24.33 -11.69
CA GLU A 239 -24.46 -25.52 -11.13
C GLU A 239 -22.98 -25.26 -10.90
N GLU A 240 -22.38 -26.05 -10.01
CA GLU A 240 -20.92 -25.98 -9.76
C GLU A 240 -20.15 -26.24 -11.06
N PRO A 241 -19.29 -25.31 -11.50
CA PRO A 241 -18.66 -25.43 -12.80
C PRO A 241 -17.46 -26.36 -12.78
N ASP A 242 -17.43 -27.33 -13.69
CA ASP A 242 -16.26 -28.13 -13.98
C ASP A 242 -15.21 -27.33 -14.78
N GLY A 243 -13.93 -27.45 -14.41
CA GLY A 243 -12.83 -26.83 -15.15
C GLY A 243 -12.63 -25.33 -14.91
N ALA A 244 -13.35 -24.72 -13.98
CA ALA A 244 -13.06 -23.38 -13.54
C ALA A 244 -11.72 -23.32 -12.77
N ILE A 245 -10.97 -22.23 -12.98
CA ILE A 245 -9.74 -21.97 -12.19
C ILE A 245 -10.12 -21.70 -10.75
N ILE A 246 -11.14 -20.84 -10.54
CA ILE A 246 -11.73 -20.50 -9.25
C ILE A 246 -13.24 -20.40 -9.43
N SER A 247 -14.00 -20.86 -8.44
CA SER A 247 -15.44 -20.63 -8.40
C SER A 247 -15.92 -20.50 -6.95
N TRP A 248 -16.99 -19.73 -6.76
CA TRP A 248 -17.67 -19.62 -5.47
C TRP A 248 -19.18 -19.43 -5.65
N ARG A 249 -19.94 -19.94 -4.68
CA ARG A 249 -21.38 -19.80 -4.67
C ARG A 249 -21.78 -18.42 -4.16
N GLN A 250 -22.59 -17.72 -4.91
CA GLN A 250 -23.17 -16.42 -4.53
C GLN A 250 -24.41 -16.59 -3.62
N PRO A 251 -24.81 -15.53 -2.88
CA PRO A 251 -26.01 -15.60 -2.02
C PRO A 251 -27.32 -15.93 -2.74
N ASN A 252 -27.41 -15.60 -4.06
CA ASN A 252 -28.56 -15.95 -4.90
C ASN A 252 -28.60 -17.43 -5.32
N GLY A 253 -27.60 -18.22 -4.93
CA GLY A 253 -27.51 -19.65 -5.25
C GLY A 253 -26.75 -20.00 -6.51
N GLU A 254 -26.47 -19.02 -7.39
CA GLU A 254 -25.65 -19.19 -8.58
C GLU A 254 -24.16 -19.23 -8.22
N TYR A 255 -23.34 -19.75 -9.13
CA TYR A 255 -21.88 -19.75 -9.00
C TYR A 255 -21.30 -18.65 -9.89
N ARG A 256 -20.35 -17.88 -9.34
CA ARG A 256 -19.42 -17.06 -10.10
C ARG A 256 -18.16 -17.88 -10.37
N ALA A 257 -17.75 -17.96 -11.61
CA ALA A 257 -16.62 -18.79 -12.04
C ALA A 257 -15.63 -17.98 -12.87
N LEU A 258 -14.34 -18.21 -12.63
CA LEU A 258 -13.23 -17.62 -13.36
C LEU A 258 -12.48 -18.70 -14.15
N GLY A 259 -12.22 -18.43 -15.42
CA GLY A 259 -11.45 -19.36 -16.28
C GLY A 259 -12.06 -19.51 -17.66
N PRO A 260 -11.83 -20.68 -18.32
CA PRO A 260 -12.47 -20.99 -19.58
C PRO A 260 -13.99 -20.93 -19.47
N ARG A 261 -14.69 -20.74 -20.59
CA ARG A 261 -16.13 -20.64 -20.60
C ARG A 261 -16.78 -21.90 -20.02
N THR A 262 -17.42 -21.73 -18.85
CA THR A 262 -18.10 -22.81 -18.13
C THR A 262 -19.53 -22.44 -17.74
N GLY A 263 -20.00 -21.23 -18.11
CA GLY A 263 -21.27 -20.68 -17.66
C GLY A 263 -22.22 -20.28 -18.78
N LEU A 264 -23.43 -19.92 -18.37
CA LEU A 264 -24.52 -19.50 -19.25
C LEU A 264 -24.45 -18.00 -19.55
N ARG A 265 -23.95 -17.19 -18.62
CA ARG A 265 -23.92 -15.73 -18.70
C ARG A 265 -22.55 -15.20 -18.37
N GLU A 266 -22.00 -14.38 -19.26
CA GLU A 266 -20.79 -13.60 -18.99
C GLU A 266 -21.13 -12.42 -18.09
N GLU A 267 -20.23 -12.11 -17.13
CA GLU A 267 -20.33 -10.91 -16.30
C GLU A 267 -19.12 -10.01 -16.48
N PRO A 268 -19.33 -8.68 -16.31
CA PRO A 268 -18.21 -7.74 -16.32
C PRO A 268 -17.15 -8.12 -15.26
N PRO A 269 -15.85 -8.09 -15.63
CA PRO A 269 -14.79 -8.41 -14.72
C PRO A 269 -14.57 -7.31 -13.68
N THR A 270 -14.09 -7.70 -12.50
CA THR A 270 -13.66 -6.80 -11.44
C THR A 270 -12.15 -6.87 -11.27
N VAL A 271 -11.58 -5.90 -10.52
CA VAL A 271 -10.17 -5.92 -10.11
C VAL A 271 -9.83 -7.21 -9.34
N GLU A 272 -10.76 -7.71 -8.53
CA GLU A 272 -10.62 -8.97 -7.80
C GLU A 272 -10.52 -10.17 -8.75
N ASP A 273 -11.37 -10.23 -9.76
CA ASP A 273 -11.35 -11.32 -10.75
C ASP A 273 -9.99 -11.39 -11.48
N GLY A 274 -9.48 -10.24 -11.93
CA GLY A 274 -8.17 -10.16 -12.57
C GLY A 274 -7.03 -10.57 -11.62
N TYR A 275 -7.07 -10.12 -10.38
CA TYR A 275 -6.12 -10.52 -9.34
C TYR A 275 -6.15 -12.03 -9.08
N LEU A 276 -7.34 -12.60 -8.91
CA LEU A 276 -7.51 -14.04 -8.66
C LEU A 276 -7.01 -14.90 -9.82
N LEU A 277 -7.19 -14.46 -11.06
CA LEU A 277 -6.64 -15.17 -12.22
C LEU A 277 -5.12 -15.15 -12.28
N LEU A 278 -4.48 -14.08 -11.80
CA LEU A 278 -3.01 -13.98 -11.77
C LEU A 278 -2.38 -14.84 -10.66
N VAL A 279 -3.02 -14.90 -9.50
CA VAL A 279 -2.45 -15.53 -8.30
C VAL A 279 -3.07 -16.91 -8.03
N GLY A 280 -4.36 -17.10 -8.32
CA GLY A 280 -5.09 -18.34 -8.01
C GLY A 280 -4.77 -19.52 -8.93
N GLY A 281 -4.26 -19.27 -10.14
CA GLY A 281 -3.83 -20.32 -11.07
C GLY A 281 -2.55 -21.05 -10.64
N ALA A 282 -1.75 -20.43 -9.77
CA ALA A 282 -0.48 -21.01 -9.30
C ALA A 282 -0.65 -22.03 -8.15
N GLY A 283 -1.81 -22.05 -7.48
CA GLY A 283 -2.03 -22.91 -6.31
C GLY A 283 -2.59 -24.33 -6.59
N LYS A 284 -2.94 -24.66 -7.85
CA LYS A 284 -3.51 -25.96 -8.21
C LYS A 284 -2.53 -26.91 -8.93
N THR A 285 -1.26 -26.54 -9.05
CA THR A 285 -0.19 -27.39 -9.63
C THR A 285 0.85 -27.72 -8.56
N GLY A 286 0.41 -28.35 -7.48
CA GLY A 286 1.30 -28.89 -6.44
C GLY A 286 0.68 -30.13 -5.82
#